data_d1853618d5b02f2b49aed6d638da3dea
#
_entry.id   d1853618d5b02f2b49aed6d638da3dea
#
_cell.length_a   1.000
_cell.length_b   1.000
_cell.length_c   1.000
_cell.angle_alpha   90.00
_cell.angle_beta   90.00
_cell.angle_gamma   90.00
#
_symmetry.space_group_name_H-M   'P 1'
#
loop_
_entity.id
_entity.type
_entity.pdbx_description
1 polymer ?
#
loop_
_entity_poly.entity_id
_entity_poly.type
_entity_poly.pdbx_seq_one_letter_code
_entity_poly.pdbx_strand_id
1 'polypeptide(L)'
;MKRISRKRKRKRLLLIGACALVLILLVILAVQGIRRLTSPRVDTEQGVEYIKAAESEDIATIEQKISQLEQQDGGEDARSYKEKFASSVVMGDSITEGFSEYDVLNASSVVSKIGVHLNELDEQVQQVKELDPQVIFLAYGMNDVISTAGDTDQFLEEYETLVDQLREEVPNAHIYVNSIFPVTDSAVKKEPELAQISEYNTALKGMCDEMQVGFIDNTELVEDQYYEEDGVHFKAEFYPIWAERMAEVAAL
;
A
#
# COMPACT_ATOMS: atom_id res chain seq x y z
N MET A 1 -24.81 3.15 82.61
CA MET A 1 -24.68 4.45 81.91
C MET A 1 -23.44 4.65 80.99
N LYS A 2 -22.51 3.73 80.82
CA LYS A 2 -21.29 3.92 79.98
C LYS A 2 -21.43 3.54 78.50
N ARG A 3 -22.43 2.77 78.09
CA ARG A 3 -22.62 2.31 76.68
C ARG A 3 -23.14 3.37 75.69
N ILE A 4 -23.93 4.33 76.13
CA ILE A 4 -24.54 5.38 75.29
C ILE A 4 -23.50 6.44 74.90
N SER A 5 -22.52 6.71 75.72
CA SER A 5 -21.41 7.66 75.49
C SER A 5 -20.48 7.19 74.33
N ARG A 6 -20.19 5.88 74.26
CA ARG A 6 -19.33 5.34 73.17
C ARG A 6 -19.98 5.36 71.80
N LYS A 7 -21.30 5.13 71.70
CA LYS A 7 -22.04 5.23 70.41
C LYS A 7 -22.08 6.69 69.89
N ARG A 8 -22.27 7.66 70.78
CA ARG A 8 -22.27 9.08 70.39
C ARG A 8 -20.87 9.55 69.97
N LYS A 9 -19.78 9.10 70.60
CA LYS A 9 -18.43 9.40 70.19
C LYS A 9 -18.08 8.79 68.83
N ARG A 10 -18.47 7.52 68.56
CA ARG A 10 -18.30 6.90 67.24
C ARG A 10 -19.05 7.62 66.12
N LYS A 11 -20.31 8.05 66.33
CA LYS A 11 -21.07 8.83 65.35
C LYS A 11 -20.45 10.20 65.08
N ARG A 12 -19.92 10.88 66.10
CA ARG A 12 -19.18 12.15 65.90
C ARG A 12 -17.88 11.95 65.13
N LEU A 13 -17.11 10.87 65.41
CA LEU A 13 -15.89 10.57 64.67
C LEU A 13 -16.19 10.24 63.18
N LEU A 14 -17.25 9.48 62.90
CA LEU A 14 -17.68 9.20 61.53
C LEU A 14 -18.15 10.45 60.82
N LEU A 15 -18.85 11.35 61.50
CA LEU A 15 -19.28 12.62 60.92
C LEU A 15 -18.11 13.52 60.57
N ILE A 16 -17.11 13.62 61.47
CA ILE A 16 -15.87 14.38 61.25
C ILE A 16 -15.08 13.77 60.07
N GLY A 17 -14.98 12.43 60.00
CA GLY A 17 -14.33 11.74 58.90
C GLY A 17 -15.03 11.98 57.55
N ALA A 18 -16.35 11.97 57.51
CA ALA A 18 -17.13 12.25 56.34
C ALA A 18 -16.95 13.72 55.88
N CYS A 19 -16.98 14.68 56.83
CA CYS A 19 -16.73 16.09 56.50
C CYS A 19 -15.31 16.32 55.99
N ALA A 20 -14.32 15.64 56.53
CA ALA A 20 -12.95 15.73 56.06
C ALA A 20 -12.80 15.18 54.64
N LEU A 21 -13.44 14.05 54.31
CA LEU A 21 -13.46 13.50 52.94
C LEU A 21 -14.12 14.44 51.94
N VAL A 22 -15.25 15.06 52.27
CA VAL A 22 -15.92 16.04 51.42
C VAL A 22 -15.03 17.25 51.19
N LEU A 23 -14.35 17.75 52.22
CA LEU A 23 -13.40 18.86 52.10
C LEU A 23 -12.23 18.53 51.17
N ILE A 24 -11.65 17.34 51.29
CA ILE A 24 -10.58 16.87 50.40
C ILE A 24 -11.07 16.79 48.96
N LEU A 25 -12.29 16.28 48.73
CA LEU A 25 -12.88 16.19 47.41
C LEU A 25 -13.11 17.58 46.78
N LEU A 26 -13.57 18.54 47.57
CA LEU A 26 -13.75 19.93 47.12
C LEU A 26 -12.41 20.59 46.79
N VAL A 27 -11.37 20.34 47.56
CA VAL A 27 -10.02 20.84 47.26
C VAL A 27 -9.47 20.24 45.97
N ILE A 28 -9.66 18.93 45.73
CA ILE A 28 -9.24 18.26 44.49
C ILE A 28 -9.98 18.86 43.29
N LEU A 29 -11.29 19.05 43.40
CA LEU A 29 -12.07 19.67 42.32
C LEU A 29 -11.66 21.12 42.06
N ALA A 30 -11.36 21.91 43.10
CA ALA A 30 -10.86 23.26 42.96
C ALA A 30 -9.48 23.32 42.28
N VAL A 31 -8.56 22.43 42.68
CA VAL A 31 -7.23 22.32 42.04
C VAL A 31 -7.34 21.88 40.58
N GLN A 32 -8.23 20.94 40.25
CA GLN A 32 -8.49 20.52 38.88
C GLN A 32 -9.12 21.66 38.05
N GLY A 33 -10.04 22.42 38.65
CA GLY A 33 -10.63 23.58 38.00
C GLY A 33 -9.60 24.68 37.72
N ILE A 34 -8.74 24.98 38.69
CA ILE A 34 -7.65 25.94 38.51
C ILE A 34 -6.65 25.47 37.45
N ARG A 35 -6.25 24.20 37.46
CA ARG A 35 -5.38 23.64 36.42
C ARG A 35 -5.95 23.73 35.01
N ARG A 36 -7.27 23.54 34.84
CA ARG A 36 -7.95 23.74 33.55
C ARG A 36 -7.99 25.19 33.08
N LEU A 37 -8.09 26.13 34.03
CA LEU A 37 -8.15 27.57 33.73
C LEU A 37 -6.76 28.21 33.52
N THR A 38 -5.73 27.64 34.14
CA THR A 38 -4.34 28.14 34.07
C THR A 38 -3.45 27.36 33.10
N SER A 39 -3.95 26.30 32.47
CA SER A 39 -3.20 25.63 31.40
C SER A 39 -3.06 26.65 30.24
N PRO A 40 -1.85 27.05 29.89
CA PRO A 40 -1.66 27.90 28.71
C PRO A 40 -2.24 27.15 27.51
N ARG A 41 -3.24 27.73 26.86
CA ARG A 41 -3.65 27.28 25.52
C ARG A 41 -2.46 27.60 24.63
N VAL A 42 -1.70 26.58 24.28
CA VAL A 42 -0.70 26.70 23.23
C VAL A 42 -1.48 26.98 21.96
N ASP A 43 -1.40 28.20 21.46
CA ASP A 43 -1.96 28.53 20.15
C ASP A 43 -1.08 27.87 19.10
N THR A 44 -1.57 26.74 18.60
CA THR A 44 -0.89 25.95 17.57
C THR A 44 -1.30 26.37 16.17
N GLU A 45 -2.26 27.31 16.00
CA GLU A 45 -2.73 27.74 14.69
C GLU A 45 -1.59 28.33 13.84
N GLN A 46 -0.78 29.22 14.42
CA GLN A 46 0.37 29.77 13.70
C GLN A 46 1.43 28.73 13.35
N GLY A 47 1.66 27.73 14.21
CA GLY A 47 2.58 26.64 13.94
C GLY A 47 2.07 25.71 12.83
N VAL A 48 0.78 25.41 12.83
CA VAL A 48 0.14 24.60 11.79
C VAL A 48 0.08 25.35 10.44
N GLU A 49 -0.18 26.65 10.44
CA GLU A 49 -0.12 27.47 9.23
C GLU A 49 1.32 27.55 8.68
N TYR A 50 2.32 27.71 9.53
CA TYR A 50 3.72 27.74 9.11
C TYR A 50 4.16 26.40 8.50
N ILE A 51 3.79 25.28 9.12
CA ILE A 51 4.11 23.94 8.59
C ILE A 51 3.40 23.72 7.25
N LYS A 52 2.11 24.03 7.14
CA LYS A 52 1.36 23.91 5.88
C LYS A 52 1.91 24.82 4.78
N ALA A 53 2.34 26.03 5.11
CA ALA A 53 2.96 26.93 4.14
C ALA A 53 4.33 26.40 3.70
N ALA A 54 5.15 25.90 4.62
CA ALA A 54 6.45 25.31 4.32
C ALA A 54 6.32 24.01 3.51
N GLU A 55 5.37 23.15 3.84
CA GLU A 55 5.08 21.91 3.07
C GLU A 55 4.57 22.24 1.65
N SER A 56 3.69 23.24 1.50
CA SER A 56 3.18 23.63 0.18
C SER A 56 4.22 24.37 -0.67
N GLU A 57 5.14 25.12 -0.05
CA GLU A 57 6.23 25.82 -0.76
C GLU A 57 7.32 24.83 -1.22
N ASP A 58 7.62 23.82 -0.42
CA ASP A 58 8.58 22.76 -0.76
C ASP A 58 8.02 21.84 -1.86
N ILE A 59 6.76 21.45 -1.76
CA ILE A 59 6.06 20.64 -2.77
C ILE A 59 5.97 21.40 -4.10
N ALA A 60 5.57 22.67 -4.10
CA ALA A 60 5.48 23.47 -5.32
C ALA A 60 6.85 23.67 -6.00
N THR A 61 7.91 23.77 -5.23
CA THR A 61 9.29 23.91 -5.74
C THR A 61 9.79 22.59 -6.33
N ILE A 62 9.44 21.47 -5.71
CA ILE A 62 9.75 20.11 -6.21
C ILE A 62 8.96 19.84 -7.47
N GLU A 63 7.66 20.12 -7.49
CA GLU A 63 6.80 19.98 -8.68
C GLU A 63 7.30 20.83 -9.86
N GLN A 64 7.71 22.09 -9.61
CA GLN A 64 8.33 22.92 -10.66
C GLN A 64 9.64 22.34 -11.18
N LYS A 65 10.48 21.78 -10.32
CA LYS A 65 11.71 21.12 -10.75
C LYS A 65 11.45 19.86 -11.55
N ILE A 66 10.50 19.03 -11.12
CA ILE A 66 10.06 17.84 -11.84
C ILE A 66 9.53 18.26 -13.22
N SER A 67 8.60 19.21 -13.30
CA SER A 67 8.07 19.72 -14.56
C SER A 67 9.14 20.35 -15.48
N GLN A 68 10.18 20.97 -14.92
CA GLN A 68 11.30 21.50 -15.70
C GLN A 68 12.22 20.38 -16.23
N LEU A 69 12.43 19.31 -15.48
CA LEU A 69 13.20 18.15 -15.92
C LEU A 69 12.45 17.37 -17.01
N GLU A 70 11.16 17.18 -16.85
CA GLU A 70 10.27 16.53 -17.82
C GLU A 70 10.19 17.33 -19.14
N GLN A 71 10.17 18.67 -19.08
CA GLN A 71 10.25 19.53 -20.27
C GLN A 71 11.61 19.50 -20.99
N GLN A 72 12.68 19.13 -20.30
CA GLN A 72 14.02 19.00 -20.89
C GLN A 72 14.23 17.66 -21.60
N ASP A 73 13.53 16.60 -21.18
CA ASP A 73 13.66 15.26 -21.77
C ASP A 73 12.83 15.05 -23.06
N GLY A 74 12.03 16.05 -23.50
CA GLY A 74 11.43 16.07 -24.83
C GLY A 74 10.43 14.95 -25.13
N GLY A 75 9.84 14.31 -24.11
CA GLY A 75 8.82 13.29 -24.26
C GLY A 75 7.45 13.87 -24.64
N GLU A 76 6.71 13.19 -25.50
CA GLU A 76 5.40 13.62 -26.01
C GLU A 76 4.30 13.73 -24.92
N ASP A 77 4.52 13.20 -23.70
CA ASP A 77 3.56 13.27 -22.58
C ASP A 77 4.24 13.69 -21.27
N ALA A 78 4.05 14.95 -20.86
CA ALA A 78 4.63 15.56 -19.67
C ALA A 78 3.96 15.16 -18.34
N ARG A 79 2.95 14.28 -18.36
CA ARG A 79 2.30 13.80 -17.13
C ARG A 79 3.25 12.89 -16.32
N SER A 80 3.25 13.07 -15.00
CA SER A 80 3.93 12.15 -14.09
C SER A 80 3.27 10.75 -14.10
N TYR A 81 3.99 9.70 -13.69
CA TYR A 81 3.39 8.36 -13.55
C TYR A 81 2.20 8.36 -12.59
N LYS A 82 2.23 9.17 -11.54
CA LYS A 82 1.10 9.33 -10.62
C LYS A 82 -0.16 9.86 -11.31
N GLU A 83 0.01 10.75 -12.28
CA GLU A 83 -1.10 11.30 -13.09
C GLU A 83 -1.56 10.30 -14.16
N LYS A 84 -0.61 9.64 -14.85
CA LYS A 84 -0.94 8.60 -15.85
C LYS A 84 -1.76 7.47 -15.22
N PHE A 85 -1.38 7.01 -14.01
CA PHE A 85 -2.05 5.92 -13.31
C PHE A 85 -3.19 6.34 -12.37
N ALA A 86 -3.65 7.60 -12.41
CA ALA A 86 -4.66 8.10 -11.47
C ALA A 86 -6.00 7.33 -11.50
N SER A 87 -6.36 6.71 -12.64
CA SER A 87 -7.55 5.86 -12.81
C SER A 87 -7.20 4.38 -12.98
N SER A 88 -5.99 3.98 -12.64
CA SER A 88 -5.48 2.62 -12.81
C SER A 88 -5.02 2.04 -11.48
N VAL A 89 -5.03 0.71 -11.38
CA VAL A 89 -4.50 -0.04 -10.24
C VAL A 89 -3.52 -1.10 -10.73
N VAL A 90 -2.39 -1.20 -10.07
CA VAL A 90 -1.46 -2.32 -10.20
C VAL A 90 -1.67 -3.26 -9.01
N MET A 91 -2.16 -4.47 -9.28
CA MET A 91 -2.33 -5.55 -8.30
C MET A 91 -1.13 -6.49 -8.36
N GLY A 92 -0.58 -6.87 -7.22
CA GLY A 92 0.54 -7.82 -7.21
C GLY A 92 1.03 -8.22 -5.83
N ASP A 93 2.20 -8.82 -5.84
CA ASP A 93 2.90 -9.30 -4.66
C ASP A 93 3.92 -8.28 -4.12
N SER A 94 4.99 -8.76 -3.45
CA SER A 94 6.05 -7.93 -2.89
C SER A 94 6.82 -7.11 -3.93
N ILE A 95 6.91 -7.58 -5.19
CA ILE A 95 7.58 -6.82 -6.25
C ILE A 95 6.73 -5.58 -6.59
N THR A 96 5.42 -5.72 -6.67
CA THR A 96 4.49 -4.61 -6.95
C THR A 96 4.50 -3.55 -5.84
N GLU A 97 4.75 -3.93 -4.59
CA GLU A 97 4.79 -3.01 -3.45
C GLU A 97 5.82 -1.89 -3.63
N GLY A 98 6.92 -2.15 -4.36
CA GLY A 98 7.95 -1.17 -4.65
C GLY A 98 7.44 0.09 -5.39
N PHE A 99 6.32 0.04 -6.12
CA PHE A 99 5.73 1.24 -6.70
C PHE A 99 5.32 2.28 -5.67
N SER A 100 4.79 1.85 -4.53
CA SER A 100 4.43 2.73 -3.42
C SER A 100 5.63 3.00 -2.50
N GLU A 101 6.50 2.03 -2.28
CA GLU A 101 7.69 2.17 -1.43
C GLU A 101 8.67 3.22 -2.00
N TYR A 102 8.88 3.22 -3.32
CA TYR A 102 9.74 4.19 -4.00
C TYR A 102 9.01 5.42 -4.54
N ASP A 103 7.75 5.62 -4.13
CA ASP A 103 6.93 6.80 -4.46
C ASP A 103 6.74 7.05 -5.98
N VAL A 104 6.78 5.98 -6.80
CA VAL A 104 6.57 6.06 -8.26
C VAL A 104 5.10 6.23 -8.60
N LEU A 105 4.21 5.50 -7.92
CA LEU A 105 2.76 5.60 -8.06
C LEU A 105 2.11 6.06 -6.75
N ASN A 106 0.88 6.58 -6.85
CA ASN A 106 0.07 6.86 -5.66
C ASN A 106 -0.28 5.54 -4.93
N ALA A 107 -0.35 5.57 -3.60
CA ALA A 107 -0.75 4.41 -2.81
C ALA A 107 -2.15 3.87 -3.20
N SER A 108 -3.05 4.73 -3.70
CA SER A 108 -4.36 4.32 -4.23
C SER A 108 -4.30 3.59 -5.57
N SER A 109 -3.18 3.65 -6.26
CA SER A 109 -2.95 2.94 -7.53
C SER A 109 -2.18 1.63 -7.35
N VAL A 110 -1.87 1.23 -6.11
CA VAL A 110 -1.11 0.01 -5.79
C VAL A 110 -1.89 -0.84 -4.80
N VAL A 111 -2.22 -2.07 -5.17
CA VAL A 111 -2.87 -3.06 -4.32
C VAL A 111 -1.96 -4.28 -4.24
N SER A 112 -1.05 -4.26 -3.27
CA SER A 112 -0.01 -5.28 -3.10
C SER A 112 -0.12 -6.01 -1.76
N LYS A 113 0.42 -7.24 -1.72
CA LYS A 113 0.56 -8.00 -0.47
C LYS A 113 1.79 -8.91 -0.57
N ILE A 114 2.72 -8.76 0.38
CA ILE A 114 3.96 -9.54 0.42
C ILE A 114 3.65 -11.04 0.52
N GLY A 115 4.28 -11.85 -0.33
CA GLY A 115 4.21 -13.30 -0.27
C GLY A 115 2.84 -13.92 -0.60
N VAL A 116 1.93 -13.14 -1.19
CA VAL A 116 0.59 -13.61 -1.55
C VAL A 116 0.63 -14.55 -2.75
N HIS A 117 -0.27 -15.51 -2.78
CA HIS A 117 -0.53 -16.41 -3.88
C HIS A 117 -1.86 -16.10 -4.57
N LEU A 118 -2.02 -16.55 -5.82
CA LEU A 118 -3.22 -16.33 -6.64
C LEU A 118 -4.53 -16.80 -5.98
N ASN A 119 -4.46 -17.85 -5.16
CA ASN A 119 -5.62 -18.39 -4.45
C ASN A 119 -5.93 -17.67 -3.11
N GLU A 120 -5.29 -16.54 -2.79
CA GLU A 120 -5.43 -15.80 -1.53
C GLU A 120 -5.80 -14.32 -1.74
N LEU A 121 -6.46 -13.96 -2.86
CA LEU A 121 -6.60 -12.58 -3.32
C LEU A 121 -7.95 -11.92 -2.98
N ASP A 122 -8.83 -12.55 -2.21
CA ASP A 122 -10.17 -12.03 -1.91
C ASP A 122 -10.15 -10.59 -1.35
N GLU A 123 -9.22 -10.29 -0.43
CA GLU A 123 -9.07 -8.95 0.16
C GLU A 123 -8.63 -7.92 -0.87
N GLN A 124 -7.69 -8.29 -1.76
CA GLN A 124 -7.17 -7.41 -2.81
C GLN A 124 -8.23 -7.15 -3.90
N VAL A 125 -8.99 -8.17 -4.30
CA VAL A 125 -10.13 -8.02 -5.22
C VAL A 125 -11.17 -7.06 -4.62
N GLN A 126 -11.47 -7.18 -3.32
CA GLN A 126 -12.40 -6.27 -2.65
C GLN A 126 -11.87 -4.83 -2.61
N GLN A 127 -10.57 -4.62 -2.40
CA GLN A 127 -9.96 -3.28 -2.46
C GLN A 127 -10.06 -2.67 -3.86
N VAL A 128 -9.79 -3.46 -4.91
CA VAL A 128 -9.90 -2.99 -6.30
C VAL A 128 -11.35 -2.66 -6.67
N LYS A 129 -12.31 -3.45 -6.20
CA LYS A 129 -13.73 -3.14 -6.34
C LYS A 129 -14.10 -1.79 -5.73
N GLU A 130 -13.58 -1.48 -4.54
CA GLU A 130 -13.83 -0.19 -3.87
C GLU A 130 -13.18 0.99 -4.58
N LEU A 131 -12.04 0.76 -5.26
CA LEU A 131 -11.33 1.77 -6.04
C LEU A 131 -11.97 2.03 -7.41
N ASP A 132 -12.71 1.07 -7.97
CA ASP A 132 -13.41 1.11 -9.26
C ASP A 132 -12.54 1.69 -10.40
N PRO A 133 -11.35 1.11 -10.66
CA PRO A 133 -10.42 1.64 -11.65
C PRO A 133 -10.90 1.40 -13.08
N GLN A 134 -10.39 2.20 -14.03
CA GLN A 134 -10.62 1.99 -15.46
C GLN A 134 -9.65 0.94 -16.05
N VAL A 135 -8.47 0.80 -15.45
CA VAL A 135 -7.44 -0.15 -15.88
C VAL A 135 -6.89 -0.91 -14.68
N ILE A 136 -6.78 -2.21 -14.82
CA ILE A 136 -6.17 -3.11 -13.82
C ILE A 136 -4.97 -3.79 -14.46
N PHE A 137 -3.80 -3.64 -13.84
CA PHE A 137 -2.59 -4.39 -14.17
C PHE A 137 -2.38 -5.48 -13.14
N LEU A 138 -2.30 -6.73 -13.57
CA LEU A 138 -2.00 -7.87 -12.71
C LEU A 138 -0.51 -8.21 -12.82
N ALA A 139 0.16 -8.37 -11.70
CA ALA A 139 1.58 -8.69 -11.62
C ALA A 139 1.82 -9.75 -10.52
N TYR A 140 1.33 -10.93 -10.78
CA TYR A 140 1.43 -12.11 -9.92
C TYR A 140 2.18 -13.24 -10.61
N GLY A 141 2.61 -14.22 -9.83
CA GLY A 141 3.16 -15.46 -10.33
C GLY A 141 4.54 -15.82 -9.78
N MET A 142 5.31 -14.85 -9.26
CA MET A 142 6.64 -15.15 -8.71
C MET A 142 6.56 -16.17 -7.56
N ASN A 143 5.61 -16.00 -6.64
CA ASN A 143 5.37 -16.92 -5.54
C ASN A 143 4.74 -18.23 -6.05
N ASP A 144 3.90 -18.14 -7.07
CA ASP A 144 3.11 -19.26 -7.58
C ASP A 144 3.97 -20.26 -8.39
N VAL A 145 4.98 -19.79 -9.13
CA VAL A 145 5.98 -20.65 -9.77
C VAL A 145 6.63 -21.58 -8.75
N ILE A 146 6.92 -21.09 -7.56
CA ILE A 146 7.53 -21.90 -6.48
C ILE A 146 6.50 -22.85 -5.90
N SER A 147 5.30 -22.37 -5.57
CA SER A 147 4.28 -23.17 -4.87
C SER A 147 3.66 -24.27 -5.74
N THR A 148 3.48 -24.02 -7.04
CA THR A 148 2.92 -25.00 -7.98
C THR A 148 3.98 -25.97 -8.55
N ALA A 149 5.28 -25.67 -8.35
CA ALA A 149 6.41 -26.56 -8.67
C ALA A 149 6.36 -27.19 -10.09
N GLY A 150 5.97 -26.39 -11.09
CA GLY A 150 5.87 -26.80 -12.49
C GLY A 150 4.47 -27.22 -12.94
N ASP A 151 3.47 -27.18 -12.08
CA ASP A 151 2.07 -27.38 -12.46
C ASP A 151 1.50 -26.07 -13.05
N THR A 152 1.74 -25.85 -14.34
CA THR A 152 1.23 -24.69 -15.07
C THR A 152 -0.29 -24.72 -15.22
N ASP A 153 -0.91 -25.91 -15.24
CA ASP A 153 -2.37 -26.02 -15.36
C ASP A 153 -3.05 -25.48 -14.09
N GLN A 154 -2.55 -25.84 -12.90
CA GLN A 154 -3.04 -25.27 -11.65
C GLN A 154 -2.83 -23.76 -11.60
N PHE A 155 -1.66 -23.27 -11.98
CA PHE A 155 -1.35 -21.84 -12.01
C PHE A 155 -2.33 -21.08 -12.90
N LEU A 156 -2.62 -21.59 -14.10
CA LEU A 156 -3.57 -20.95 -15.02
C LEU A 156 -4.99 -20.98 -14.48
N GLU A 157 -5.46 -22.07 -13.90
CA GLU A 157 -6.80 -22.17 -13.29
C GLU A 157 -7.00 -21.10 -12.19
N GLU A 158 -5.97 -20.89 -11.35
CA GLU A 158 -5.99 -19.86 -10.32
C GLU A 158 -5.98 -18.43 -10.92
N TYR A 159 -5.22 -18.21 -12.00
CA TYR A 159 -5.15 -16.92 -12.69
C TYR A 159 -6.46 -16.60 -13.43
N GLU A 160 -7.05 -17.55 -14.12
CA GLU A 160 -8.36 -17.44 -14.78
C GLU A 160 -9.45 -17.09 -13.76
N THR A 161 -9.44 -17.75 -12.61
CA THR A 161 -10.35 -17.44 -11.50
C THR A 161 -10.24 -15.98 -11.05
N LEU A 162 -9.03 -15.45 -10.91
CA LEU A 162 -8.81 -14.05 -10.56
C LEU A 162 -9.36 -13.10 -11.63
N VAL A 163 -9.08 -13.37 -12.90
CA VAL A 163 -9.56 -12.54 -14.01
C VAL A 163 -11.09 -12.54 -14.07
N ASP A 164 -11.73 -13.68 -13.89
CA ASP A 164 -13.19 -13.78 -13.90
C ASP A 164 -13.83 -13.06 -12.69
N GLN A 165 -13.24 -13.17 -11.49
CA GLN A 165 -13.67 -12.40 -10.32
C GLN A 165 -13.58 -10.88 -10.58
N LEU A 166 -12.47 -10.40 -11.14
CA LEU A 166 -12.31 -8.98 -11.45
C LEU A 166 -13.30 -8.49 -12.50
N ARG A 167 -13.60 -9.30 -13.51
CA ARG A 167 -14.65 -8.99 -14.50
C ARG A 167 -16.05 -8.90 -13.90
N GLU A 168 -16.34 -9.73 -12.91
CA GLU A 168 -17.62 -9.68 -12.19
C GLU A 168 -17.70 -8.43 -11.29
N GLU A 169 -16.62 -8.13 -10.55
CA GLU A 169 -16.61 -7.08 -9.54
C GLU A 169 -16.35 -5.68 -10.13
N VAL A 170 -15.56 -5.57 -11.22
CA VAL A 170 -15.19 -4.31 -11.89
C VAL A 170 -15.41 -4.45 -13.42
N PRO A 171 -16.65 -4.58 -13.89
CA PRO A 171 -16.97 -5.00 -15.26
C PRO A 171 -16.54 -4.01 -16.35
N ASN A 172 -16.23 -2.77 -15.99
CA ASN A 172 -15.82 -1.73 -16.93
C ASN A 172 -14.30 -1.58 -17.04
N ALA A 173 -13.53 -2.29 -16.21
CA ALA A 173 -12.08 -2.19 -16.22
C ALA A 173 -11.46 -2.98 -17.37
N HIS A 174 -10.42 -2.41 -17.98
CA HIS A 174 -9.53 -3.12 -18.89
C HIS A 174 -8.46 -3.84 -18.09
N ILE A 175 -8.32 -5.16 -18.29
CA ILE A 175 -7.36 -5.98 -17.55
C ILE A 175 -6.13 -6.25 -18.42
N TYR A 176 -4.95 -6.01 -17.86
CA TYR A 176 -3.66 -6.34 -18.41
C TYR A 176 -2.88 -7.23 -17.45
N VAL A 177 -2.25 -8.26 -17.98
CA VAL A 177 -1.42 -9.21 -17.22
C VAL A 177 0.03 -8.96 -17.55
N ASN A 178 0.85 -8.66 -16.56
CA ASN A 178 2.28 -8.56 -16.70
C ASN A 178 2.92 -9.96 -16.72
N SER A 179 3.93 -10.17 -17.56
CA SER A 179 4.75 -11.37 -17.46
C SER A 179 5.45 -11.44 -16.10
N ILE A 180 5.70 -12.64 -15.63
CA ILE A 180 6.58 -12.89 -14.48
C ILE A 180 8.00 -12.48 -14.88
N PHE A 181 8.66 -11.68 -14.04
CA PHE A 181 10.03 -11.24 -14.32
C PHE A 181 11.02 -12.40 -14.29
N PRO A 182 12.03 -12.40 -15.16
CA PRO A 182 13.15 -13.30 -15.00
C PRO A 182 13.88 -13.01 -13.69
N VAL A 183 14.64 -13.95 -13.20
CA VAL A 183 15.44 -13.84 -11.98
C VAL A 183 16.91 -14.16 -12.27
N THR A 184 17.80 -13.79 -11.35
CA THR A 184 19.23 -14.09 -11.51
C THR A 184 19.53 -15.58 -11.33
N ASP A 185 20.66 -16.05 -11.87
CA ASP A 185 21.18 -17.41 -11.63
C ASP A 185 21.35 -17.72 -10.14
N SER A 186 21.60 -16.70 -9.30
CA SER A 186 21.75 -16.87 -7.86
C SER A 186 20.40 -17.16 -7.18
N ALA A 187 19.31 -16.58 -7.66
CA ALA A 187 17.96 -16.86 -7.19
C ALA A 187 17.54 -18.28 -7.62
N VAL A 188 17.76 -18.67 -8.87
CA VAL A 188 17.49 -20.04 -9.36
C VAL A 188 18.25 -21.11 -8.56
N LYS A 189 19.48 -20.82 -8.09
CA LYS A 189 20.21 -21.77 -7.23
C LYS A 189 19.60 -21.95 -5.85
N LYS A 190 18.90 -20.94 -5.34
CA LYS A 190 18.20 -21.01 -4.03
C LYS A 190 16.82 -21.68 -4.18
N GLU A 191 16.10 -21.31 -5.25
CA GLU A 191 14.75 -21.75 -5.57
C GLU A 191 14.75 -22.28 -7.02
N PRO A 192 15.02 -23.58 -7.25
CA PRO A 192 15.19 -24.15 -8.58
C PRO A 192 13.94 -24.08 -9.47
N GLU A 193 12.76 -23.98 -8.88
CA GLU A 193 11.48 -23.83 -9.55
C GLU A 193 11.44 -22.56 -10.42
N LEU A 194 12.14 -21.50 -10.02
CA LEU A 194 12.24 -20.24 -10.77
C LEU A 194 12.88 -20.40 -12.16
N ALA A 195 13.55 -21.50 -12.43
CA ALA A 195 14.02 -21.82 -13.78
C ALA A 195 12.88 -22.02 -14.79
N GLN A 196 11.66 -22.24 -14.32
CA GLN A 196 10.48 -22.51 -15.16
C GLN A 196 9.70 -21.23 -15.53
N ILE A 197 10.11 -20.04 -15.07
CA ILE A 197 9.43 -18.75 -15.34
C ILE A 197 9.09 -18.57 -16.83
N SER A 198 9.99 -18.95 -17.73
CA SER A 198 9.77 -18.82 -19.18
C SER A 198 8.61 -19.70 -19.68
N GLU A 199 8.45 -20.90 -19.10
CA GLU A 199 7.34 -21.82 -19.40
C GLU A 199 6.02 -21.25 -18.89
N TYR A 200 6.00 -20.76 -17.62
CA TYR A 200 4.85 -20.08 -17.05
C TYR A 200 4.43 -18.84 -17.85
N ASN A 201 5.36 -18.00 -18.28
CA ASN A 201 5.06 -16.86 -19.13
C ASN A 201 4.49 -17.24 -20.49
N THR A 202 4.94 -18.37 -21.07
CA THR A 202 4.38 -18.90 -22.31
C THR A 202 2.93 -19.33 -22.12
N ALA A 203 2.65 -20.05 -21.04
CA ALA A 203 1.31 -20.50 -20.68
C ALA A 203 0.40 -19.32 -20.35
N LEU A 204 0.89 -18.34 -19.55
CA LEU A 204 0.17 -17.14 -19.16
C LEU A 204 -0.22 -16.27 -20.37
N LYS A 205 0.66 -16.14 -21.36
CA LYS A 205 0.34 -15.45 -22.61
C LYS A 205 -0.78 -16.15 -23.37
N GLY A 206 -0.75 -17.50 -23.45
CA GLY A 206 -1.81 -18.29 -24.07
C GLY A 206 -3.17 -18.08 -23.39
N MET A 207 -3.21 -18.09 -22.08
CA MET A 207 -4.40 -17.79 -21.28
C MET A 207 -4.91 -16.37 -21.56
N CYS A 208 -4.04 -15.37 -21.63
CA CYS A 208 -4.43 -13.99 -21.94
C CYS A 208 -5.09 -13.87 -23.32
N ASP A 209 -4.54 -14.57 -24.32
CA ASP A 209 -5.11 -14.62 -25.68
C ASP A 209 -6.51 -15.29 -25.66
N GLU A 210 -6.70 -16.38 -24.95
CA GLU A 210 -7.98 -17.09 -24.80
C GLU A 210 -9.02 -16.27 -24.03
N MET A 211 -8.62 -15.64 -22.92
CA MET A 211 -9.49 -14.80 -22.11
C MET A 211 -9.70 -13.41 -22.69
N GLN A 212 -9.01 -13.02 -23.76
CA GLN A 212 -9.08 -11.67 -24.36
C GLN A 212 -8.74 -10.55 -23.35
N VAL A 213 -7.67 -10.73 -22.58
CA VAL A 213 -7.03 -9.70 -21.73
C VAL A 213 -5.68 -9.33 -22.31
N GLY A 214 -5.19 -8.13 -22.01
CA GLY A 214 -3.89 -7.69 -22.49
C GLY A 214 -2.75 -8.46 -21.81
N PHE A 215 -1.71 -8.82 -22.57
CA PHE A 215 -0.47 -9.37 -22.01
C PHE A 215 0.68 -8.37 -22.22
N ILE A 216 1.44 -8.09 -21.18
CA ILE A 216 2.59 -7.18 -21.19
C ILE A 216 3.84 -8.00 -20.92
N ASP A 217 4.64 -8.18 -21.97
CA ASP A 217 5.95 -8.84 -21.84
C ASP A 217 6.98 -7.83 -21.32
N ASN A 218 7.42 -8.06 -20.10
CA ASN A 218 8.41 -7.22 -19.40
C ASN A 218 9.80 -7.90 -19.35
N THR A 219 9.98 -9.06 -19.95
CA THR A 219 11.20 -9.87 -19.80
C THR A 219 12.46 -9.17 -20.32
N GLU A 220 12.30 -8.32 -21.33
CA GLU A 220 13.42 -7.54 -21.92
C GLU A 220 13.78 -6.27 -21.12
N LEU A 221 12.94 -5.86 -20.15
CA LEU A 221 13.22 -4.66 -19.35
C LEU A 221 14.28 -4.88 -18.29
N VAL A 222 14.51 -6.14 -17.92
CA VAL A 222 15.31 -6.48 -16.75
C VAL A 222 16.79 -6.61 -17.10
N GLU A 223 17.62 -5.85 -16.40
CA GLU A 223 19.09 -5.92 -16.46
C GLU A 223 19.65 -6.24 -15.06
N ASP A 224 20.82 -6.87 -15.01
CA ASP A 224 21.46 -7.28 -13.75
C ASP A 224 21.63 -6.15 -12.73
N GLN A 225 21.81 -4.91 -13.19
CA GLN A 225 21.99 -3.74 -12.33
C GLN A 225 20.73 -3.38 -11.50
N TYR A 226 19.55 -3.78 -11.96
CA TYR A 226 18.27 -3.43 -11.32
C TYR A 226 17.89 -4.36 -10.17
N TYR A 227 18.50 -5.55 -10.07
CA TYR A 227 18.18 -6.48 -8.98
C TYR A 227 18.72 -6.02 -7.63
N GLU A 228 17.95 -6.32 -6.60
CA GLU A 228 18.41 -6.38 -5.22
C GLU A 228 19.35 -7.60 -5.02
N GLU A 229 19.97 -7.69 -3.83
CA GLU A 229 20.93 -8.77 -3.52
C GLU A 229 20.33 -10.18 -3.58
N ASP A 230 19.02 -10.32 -3.46
CA ASP A 230 18.33 -11.60 -3.52
C ASP A 230 18.18 -12.13 -4.95
N GLY A 231 18.26 -11.25 -5.94
CA GLY A 231 18.17 -11.57 -7.37
C GLY A 231 16.75 -11.78 -7.87
N VAL A 232 15.75 -11.35 -7.10
CA VAL A 232 14.30 -11.44 -7.39
C VAL A 232 13.65 -10.05 -7.37
N HIS A 233 13.87 -9.29 -6.29
CA HIS A 233 13.33 -7.94 -6.12
C HIS A 233 14.16 -6.90 -6.85
N PHE A 234 13.57 -5.72 -7.07
CA PHE A 234 14.18 -4.65 -7.86
C PHE A 234 14.44 -3.40 -7.02
N LYS A 235 15.50 -2.69 -7.41
CA LYS A 235 15.84 -1.36 -6.90
C LYS A 235 14.90 -0.30 -7.46
N ALA A 236 14.91 0.87 -6.82
CA ALA A 236 14.06 2.00 -7.15
C ALA A 236 14.11 2.41 -8.64
N GLU A 237 15.28 2.30 -9.27
CA GLU A 237 15.52 2.72 -10.66
C GLU A 237 14.76 1.90 -11.69
N PHE A 238 14.31 0.69 -11.34
CA PHE A 238 13.55 -0.18 -12.23
C PHE A 238 12.08 0.24 -12.37
N TYR A 239 11.47 0.72 -11.31
CA TYR A 239 10.02 0.97 -11.25
C TYR A 239 9.52 2.02 -12.25
N PRO A 240 10.21 3.14 -12.51
CA PRO A 240 9.85 4.04 -13.60
C PRO A 240 9.85 3.38 -14.98
N ILE A 241 10.79 2.47 -15.24
CA ILE A 241 10.90 1.74 -16.52
C ILE A 241 9.69 0.81 -16.69
N TRP A 242 9.31 0.10 -15.61
CA TRP A 242 8.15 -0.77 -15.63
C TRP A 242 6.83 0.02 -15.73
N ALA A 243 6.70 1.14 -15.02
CA ALA A 243 5.54 2.03 -15.15
C ALA A 243 5.37 2.55 -16.59
N GLU A 244 6.47 3.00 -17.23
CA GLU A 244 6.42 3.47 -18.62
C GLU A 244 5.95 2.37 -19.57
N ARG A 245 6.46 1.14 -19.46
CA ARG A 245 6.02 0.01 -20.27
C ARG A 245 4.52 -0.26 -20.12
N MET A 246 4.00 -0.25 -18.90
CA MET A 246 2.57 -0.43 -18.66
C MET A 246 1.74 0.72 -19.25
N ALA A 247 2.20 1.97 -19.08
CA ALA A 247 1.53 3.14 -19.61
C ALA A 247 1.49 3.14 -21.15
N GLU A 248 2.60 2.79 -21.81
CA GLU A 248 2.67 2.66 -23.28
C GLU A 248 1.68 1.62 -23.81
N VAL A 249 1.65 0.42 -23.21
CA VAL A 249 0.78 -0.68 -23.69
C VAL A 249 -0.69 -0.39 -23.44
N ALA A 250 -1.03 0.24 -22.31
CA ALA A 250 -2.41 0.59 -21.98
C ALA A 250 -2.86 1.96 -22.54
N ALA A 251 -1.96 2.71 -23.17
CA ALA A 251 -2.20 4.05 -23.71
C ALA A 251 -2.72 5.05 -22.65
N LEU A 252 -2.07 5.09 -21.48
CA LEU A 252 -2.41 5.96 -20.35
C LEU A 252 -1.93 7.41 -20.54
#